data_92c0a5e63d086830645ea798fedfeb6d
#
_entry.id   92c0a5e63d086830645ea798fedfeb6d
#
_cell.length_a   1.000
_cell.length_b   1.000
_cell.length_c   1.000
_cell.angle_alpha   90.00
_cell.angle_beta   90.00
_cell.angle_gamma   90.00
#
_symmetry.space_group_name_H-M   'P 1'
#
loop_
_entity.id
_entity.type
_entity.pdbx_description
1 polymer ?
#
loop_
_entity_poly.entity_id
_entity_poly.type
_entity_poly.pdbx_seq_one_letter_code
_entity_poly.pdbx_strand_id
1 'polypeptide(L)'
;TLDRSSAASDVYKRQVQRAISAEACREFFNRPLPETKMISSLPELGRDVALLSLCLGGINTVDIFELKKENYKDGIIGYKRAKTKHSRKDEAYIEMRVEPFIQPTFDKYLSDENDEYLFKFHKRYSNPDSFNANVNIGIRKICADMGMKKEDYYCYYTFRHTWATIAQNDCDANLYEVAFGMNHSHGLNITRGYVKIDFTPAWELNAKVIDFIFFSSKKSKQGKARDFETPADKMFRITKKMMIYGRAYFKGDVIGEITDIGFSNVDQVIDRLVGQLPKDIPTGCMVQFRLMNCDSKKEVVYERSKGKGFM
;
A
#
# COMPACT_ATOMS: atom_id res chain seq x y z
N THR A 1 -53.25 13.28 1.51
CA THR A 1 -52.19 12.22 1.52
C THR A 1 -51.00 12.73 0.73
N LEU A 2 -50.05 13.32 1.44
CA LEU A 2 -48.78 13.76 0.88
C LEU A 2 -47.91 12.55 0.57
N ASP A 3 -47.52 12.44 -0.65
CA ASP A 3 -46.60 11.43 -1.19
C ASP A 3 -45.22 11.59 -0.56
N ARG A 4 -44.87 10.65 0.33
CA ARG A 4 -43.56 10.54 1.00
C ARG A 4 -42.57 9.66 0.24
N SER A 5 -42.89 9.25 -0.98
CA SER A 5 -42.09 8.29 -1.74
C SER A 5 -41.00 8.92 -2.60
N SER A 6 -41.03 10.22 -2.86
CA SER A 6 -40.03 10.89 -3.72
C SER A 6 -38.76 11.34 -2.98
N ALA A 7 -38.79 11.47 -1.65
CA ALA A 7 -37.62 11.93 -0.87
C ALA A 7 -36.57 10.86 -0.57
N ALA A 8 -36.89 9.58 -0.78
CA ALA A 8 -35.96 8.49 -0.50
C ALA A 8 -35.05 8.10 -1.70
N SER A 9 -35.37 8.54 -2.92
CA SER A 9 -34.61 8.20 -4.13
C SER A 9 -33.43 9.14 -4.42
N ASP A 10 -33.40 10.32 -3.81
CA ASP A 10 -32.35 11.33 -4.06
C ASP A 10 -31.11 11.20 -3.18
N VAL A 11 -31.06 10.25 -2.23
CA VAL A 11 -29.97 10.15 -1.24
C VAL A 11 -28.82 9.25 -1.68
N TYR A 12 -28.96 8.46 -2.73
CA TYR A 12 -27.83 7.77 -3.35
C TYR A 12 -27.21 8.62 -4.48
N LYS A 13 -26.77 9.84 -4.17
CA LYS A 13 -25.73 10.46 -4.98
C LYS A 13 -24.53 9.51 -4.95
N ARG A 14 -24.28 8.84 -6.07
CA ARG A 14 -23.05 8.03 -6.30
C ARG A 14 -21.90 8.84 -5.75
N GLN A 15 -21.32 8.37 -4.66
CA GLN A 15 -20.11 8.99 -4.13
C GLN A 15 -19.07 8.85 -5.24
N VAL A 16 -18.66 9.96 -5.83
CA VAL A 16 -17.69 9.97 -6.93
C VAL A 16 -16.45 9.24 -6.42
N GLN A 17 -16.11 8.13 -7.06
CA GLN A 17 -14.97 7.33 -6.68
C GLN A 17 -13.71 8.18 -6.91
N ARG A 18 -13.05 8.56 -5.83
CA ARG A 18 -11.90 9.48 -5.84
C ARG A 18 -10.55 8.77 -5.91
N ALA A 19 -10.54 7.45 -5.95
CA ALA A 19 -9.33 6.67 -6.08
C ALA A 19 -8.74 6.79 -7.50
N ILE A 20 -7.42 6.81 -7.59
CA ILE A 20 -6.67 6.82 -8.85
C ILE A 20 -5.85 5.54 -9.00
N SER A 21 -5.42 5.23 -10.21
CA SER A 21 -4.61 4.03 -10.47
C SER A 21 -3.18 4.18 -9.93
N ALA A 22 -2.47 3.05 -9.81
CA ALA A 22 -1.05 3.07 -9.44
C ALA A 22 -0.19 3.85 -10.45
N GLU A 23 -0.54 3.80 -11.76
CA GLU A 23 0.12 4.58 -12.80
C GLU A 23 -0.06 6.08 -12.57
N ALA A 24 -1.28 6.52 -12.29
CA ALA A 24 -1.58 7.93 -11.99
C ALA A 24 -0.88 8.40 -10.70
N CYS A 25 -0.75 7.52 -9.69
CA CYS A 25 0.08 7.78 -8.51
C CYS A 25 1.54 8.01 -8.90
N ARG A 26 2.13 7.10 -9.66
CA ARG A 26 3.53 7.23 -10.12
C ARG A 26 3.75 8.50 -10.92
N GLU A 27 2.84 8.82 -11.83
CA GLU A 27 2.91 10.06 -12.61
C GLU A 27 2.89 11.29 -11.69
N PHE A 28 1.96 11.34 -10.73
CA PHE A 28 1.85 12.46 -9.79
C PHE A 28 3.09 12.62 -8.92
N PHE A 29 3.62 11.53 -8.34
CA PHE A 29 4.72 11.59 -7.38
C PHE A 29 6.10 11.75 -8.03
N ASN A 30 6.31 11.23 -9.25
CA ASN A 30 7.60 11.29 -9.95
C ASN A 30 7.75 12.52 -10.84
N ARG A 31 6.68 13.28 -11.04
CA ARG A 31 6.70 14.48 -11.87
C ARG A 31 7.61 15.57 -11.26
N PRO A 32 8.38 16.30 -12.08
CA PRO A 32 9.02 17.52 -11.63
C PRO A 32 8.00 18.50 -11.05
N LEU A 33 8.35 19.16 -9.96
CA LEU A 33 7.44 20.12 -9.34
C LEU A 33 7.34 21.39 -10.19
N PRO A 34 6.16 22.03 -10.27
CA PRO A 34 6.01 23.31 -10.92
C PRO A 34 6.93 24.36 -10.27
N GLU A 35 7.56 25.19 -11.09
CA GLU A 35 8.37 26.31 -10.59
C GLU A 35 7.53 27.27 -9.75
N THR A 36 8.04 27.66 -8.61
CA THR A 36 7.41 28.63 -7.73
C THR A 36 8.36 29.76 -7.40
N LYS A 37 7.87 30.99 -7.44
CA LYS A 37 8.62 32.18 -7.03
C LYS A 37 8.74 32.35 -5.49
N MET A 38 8.11 31.44 -4.73
CA MET A 38 8.08 31.52 -3.27
C MET A 38 9.12 30.62 -2.63
N ILE A 39 9.71 31.09 -1.54
CA ILE A 39 10.73 30.39 -0.72
C ILE A 39 10.22 29.03 -0.22
N SER A 40 8.89 28.87 -0.04
CA SER A 40 8.29 27.60 0.35
C SER A 40 7.30 27.13 -0.71
N SER A 41 7.62 26.01 -1.33
CA SER A 41 6.81 25.42 -2.39
C SER A 41 5.58 24.73 -1.84
N LEU A 42 4.38 25.26 -2.12
CA LEU A 42 3.14 24.57 -1.81
C LEU A 42 2.97 23.27 -2.61
N PRO A 43 3.37 23.19 -3.91
CA PRO A 43 3.39 21.92 -4.63
C PRO A 43 4.22 20.85 -3.92
N GLU A 44 5.41 21.21 -3.42
CA GLU A 44 6.26 20.27 -2.68
C GLU A 44 5.59 19.80 -1.39
N LEU A 45 5.04 20.73 -0.59
CA LEU A 45 4.26 20.36 0.60
C LEU A 45 3.11 19.41 0.26
N GLY A 46 2.33 19.75 -0.78
CA GLY A 46 1.18 18.97 -1.21
C GLY A 46 1.56 17.55 -1.63
N ARG A 47 2.64 17.42 -2.41
CA ARG A 47 3.17 16.12 -2.84
C ARG A 47 3.66 15.30 -1.66
N ASP A 48 4.47 15.89 -0.81
CA ASP A 48 5.14 15.16 0.27
C ASP A 48 4.14 14.72 1.35
N VAL A 49 3.17 15.57 1.71
CA VAL A 49 2.10 15.18 2.66
C VAL A 49 1.15 14.16 2.05
N ALA A 50 0.86 14.24 0.74
CA ALA A 50 0.10 13.20 0.04
C ALA A 50 0.84 11.86 0.05
N LEU A 51 2.17 11.86 -0.13
CA LEU A 51 3.01 10.66 -0.05
C LEU A 51 3.02 10.07 1.36
N LEU A 52 3.21 10.90 2.39
CA LEU A 52 3.11 10.47 3.78
C LEU A 52 1.75 9.84 4.08
N SER A 53 0.65 10.46 3.62
CA SER A 53 -0.68 9.90 3.80
C SER A 53 -0.83 8.53 3.14
N LEU A 54 -0.47 8.43 1.87
CA LEU A 54 -0.56 7.19 1.10
C LEU A 54 0.24 6.06 1.75
N CYS A 55 1.49 6.34 2.14
CA CYS A 55 2.41 5.34 2.68
C CYS A 55 2.26 5.07 4.19
N LEU A 56 1.36 5.75 4.87
CA LEU A 56 1.01 5.52 6.27
C LEU A 56 -0.47 5.07 6.42
N GLY A 57 -0.93 4.16 5.54
CA GLY A 57 -2.28 3.59 5.62
C GLY A 57 -3.40 4.60 5.34
N GLY A 58 -3.11 5.67 4.60
CA GLY A 58 -4.06 6.73 4.33
C GLY A 58 -4.36 7.62 5.55
N ILE A 59 -3.38 7.88 6.43
CA ILE A 59 -3.52 8.75 7.61
C ILE A 59 -4.08 10.12 7.22
N ASN A 60 -4.94 10.73 8.04
CA ASN A 60 -5.53 12.04 7.74
C ASN A 60 -4.54 13.19 8.03
N THR A 61 -4.73 14.32 7.33
CA THR A 61 -3.90 15.52 7.54
C THR A 61 -3.97 16.06 8.96
N VAL A 62 -5.14 16.00 9.61
CA VAL A 62 -5.29 16.40 11.02
C VAL A 62 -4.46 15.49 11.92
N ASP A 63 -4.46 14.19 11.70
CA ASP A 63 -3.68 13.24 12.47
C ASP A 63 -2.17 13.49 12.26
N ILE A 64 -1.72 13.68 11.00
CA ILE A 64 -0.32 14.05 10.69
C ILE A 64 0.08 15.35 11.40
N PHE A 65 -0.79 16.36 11.38
CA PHE A 65 -0.52 17.66 11.97
C PHE A 65 -0.35 17.57 13.50
N GLU A 66 -1.17 16.75 14.16
CA GLU A 66 -1.22 16.63 15.63
C GLU A 66 -0.28 15.56 16.21
N LEU A 67 0.45 14.81 15.37
CA LEU A 67 1.42 13.83 15.87
C LEU A 67 2.45 14.48 16.78
N LYS A 68 2.64 13.91 17.97
CA LYS A 68 3.67 14.31 18.93
C LYS A 68 4.88 13.38 18.83
N LYS A 69 6.01 13.78 19.37
CA LYS A 69 7.22 12.95 19.38
C LYS A 69 7.03 11.62 20.09
N GLU A 70 6.25 11.61 21.17
CA GLU A 70 5.90 10.39 21.90
C GLU A 70 5.14 9.36 21.04
N ASN A 71 4.51 9.82 19.94
CA ASN A 71 3.81 8.94 19.01
C ASN A 71 4.75 8.18 18.05
N TYR A 72 6.04 8.51 18.00
CA TYR A 72 7.00 7.86 17.13
C TYR A 72 8.11 7.19 17.93
N LYS A 73 8.21 5.87 17.82
CA LYS A 73 9.22 5.08 18.49
C LYS A 73 9.59 3.87 17.63
N ASP A 74 10.88 3.60 17.52
CA ASP A 74 11.43 2.40 16.86
C ASP A 74 10.91 2.20 15.41
N GLY A 75 10.72 3.30 14.66
CA GLY A 75 10.20 3.26 13.30
C GLY A 75 8.69 3.09 13.18
N ILE A 76 7.96 3.14 14.30
CA ILE A 76 6.51 2.95 14.37
C ILE A 76 5.85 4.25 14.84
N ILE A 77 4.77 4.66 14.17
CA ILE A 77 3.88 5.73 14.61
C ILE A 77 2.66 5.09 15.28
N GLY A 78 2.44 5.41 16.58
CA GLY A 78 1.24 5.01 17.33
C GLY A 78 0.44 6.23 17.73
N TYR A 79 -0.84 6.31 17.30
CA TYR A 79 -1.68 7.47 17.59
C TYR A 79 -3.17 7.14 17.73
N LYS A 80 -3.92 8.02 18.40
CA LYS A 80 -5.37 7.96 18.49
C LYS A 80 -5.97 8.88 17.43
N ARG A 81 -6.77 8.32 16.52
CA ARG A 81 -7.34 9.07 15.41
C ARG A 81 -8.24 10.20 15.88
N ALA A 82 -7.91 11.45 15.54
CA ALA A 82 -8.58 12.66 16.05
C ALA A 82 -10.10 12.64 15.87
N LYS A 83 -10.60 12.22 14.70
CA LYS A 83 -12.04 12.23 14.39
C LYS A 83 -12.87 11.25 15.23
N THR A 84 -12.29 10.14 15.71
CA THR A 84 -13.06 9.03 16.30
C THR A 84 -12.61 8.60 17.69
N LYS A 85 -11.55 9.19 18.24
CA LYS A 85 -10.99 8.83 19.55
C LYS A 85 -12.00 8.93 20.71
N HIS A 86 -12.93 9.86 20.65
CA HIS A 86 -13.93 10.07 21.69
C HIS A 86 -15.20 9.21 21.53
N SER A 87 -15.39 8.58 20.37
CA SER A 87 -16.59 7.78 20.07
C SER A 87 -16.36 6.27 20.13
N ARG A 88 -15.11 5.83 20.34
CA ARG A 88 -14.71 4.42 20.35
C ARG A 88 -14.11 4.02 21.70
N LYS A 89 -14.43 2.81 22.17
CA LYS A 89 -13.87 2.27 23.43
C LYS A 89 -12.36 2.03 23.38
N ASP A 90 -11.82 1.72 22.17
CA ASP A 90 -10.39 1.56 21.91
C ASP A 90 -9.70 2.89 21.58
N GLU A 91 -10.41 4.03 21.84
CA GLU A 91 -9.95 5.38 21.55
C GLU A 91 -9.40 5.57 20.12
N ALA A 92 -9.80 4.69 19.22
CA ALA A 92 -9.35 4.66 17.83
C ALA A 92 -7.81 4.64 17.70
N TYR A 93 -7.11 3.90 18.58
CA TYR A 93 -5.67 3.73 18.52
C TYR A 93 -5.27 2.88 17.31
N ILE A 94 -4.18 3.23 16.66
CA ILE A 94 -3.57 2.52 15.53
C ILE A 94 -2.06 2.70 15.57
N GLU A 95 -1.36 1.66 15.11
CA GLU A 95 0.08 1.72 14.83
C GLU A 95 0.33 1.51 13.34
N MET A 96 1.29 2.26 12.80
CA MET A 96 1.75 2.11 11.43
C MET A 96 3.27 2.19 11.37
N ARG A 97 3.90 1.23 10.70
CA ARG A 97 5.34 1.24 10.47
C ARG A 97 5.70 2.26 9.40
N VAL A 98 6.74 3.03 9.65
CA VAL A 98 7.34 3.94 8.66
C VAL A 98 8.24 3.10 7.76
N GLU A 99 7.79 2.84 6.54
CA GLU A 99 8.56 2.04 5.58
C GLU A 99 9.80 2.81 5.08
N PRO A 100 10.92 2.13 4.80
CA PRO A 100 12.16 2.78 4.36
C PRO A 100 11.98 3.70 3.14
N PHE A 101 11.03 3.37 2.27
CA PHE A 101 10.71 4.17 1.08
C PHE A 101 10.34 5.62 1.39
N ILE A 102 9.57 5.86 2.45
CA ILE A 102 9.13 7.20 2.82
C ILE A 102 10.04 7.89 3.83
N GLN A 103 11.02 7.19 4.38
CA GLN A 103 11.90 7.72 5.42
C GLN A 103 12.54 9.09 5.05
N PRO A 104 13.04 9.31 3.82
CA PRO A 104 13.60 10.61 3.44
C PRO A 104 12.58 11.75 3.52
N THR A 105 11.32 11.49 3.09
CA THR A 105 10.24 12.48 3.18
C THR A 105 9.81 12.70 4.63
N PHE A 106 9.77 11.64 5.42
CA PHE A 106 9.45 11.68 6.84
C PHE A 106 10.46 12.54 7.60
N ASP A 107 11.76 12.27 7.44
CA ASP A 107 12.86 12.96 8.11
C ASP A 107 12.93 14.43 7.74
N LYS A 108 12.63 14.77 6.48
CA LYS A 108 12.58 16.15 5.97
C LYS A 108 11.67 17.06 6.82
N TYR A 109 10.58 16.52 7.35
CA TYR A 109 9.58 17.28 8.11
C TYR A 109 9.68 17.10 9.62
N LEU A 110 10.60 16.29 10.12
CA LEU A 110 10.82 16.17 11.57
C LEU A 110 11.10 17.54 12.19
N SER A 111 10.54 17.77 13.36
CA SER A 111 10.78 18.97 14.18
C SER A 111 12.08 18.82 14.98
N ASP A 112 12.56 19.94 15.54
CA ASP A 112 13.75 19.97 16.40
C ASP A 112 13.48 19.14 17.69
N GLU A 113 14.56 18.66 18.34
CA GLU A 113 14.48 17.75 19.49
C GLU A 113 13.60 18.26 20.64
N ASN A 114 13.59 19.57 20.87
CA ASN A 114 12.86 20.20 21.96
C ASN A 114 11.39 20.54 21.62
N ASP A 115 10.94 20.29 20.38
CA ASP A 115 9.56 20.54 19.99
C ASP A 115 8.63 19.42 20.53
N GLU A 116 7.42 19.76 20.91
CA GLU A 116 6.40 18.82 21.35
C GLU A 116 5.89 17.94 20.17
N TYR A 117 5.71 18.55 19.01
CA TYR A 117 5.15 17.89 17.83
C TYR A 117 6.21 17.16 17.03
N LEU A 118 5.81 16.05 16.44
CA LEU A 118 6.70 15.21 15.61
C LEU A 118 7.19 15.97 14.37
N PHE A 119 6.29 16.69 13.72
CA PHE A 119 6.58 17.42 12.50
C PHE A 119 6.57 18.94 12.70
N LYS A 120 7.42 19.64 11.97
CA LYS A 120 7.58 21.11 12.05
C LYS A 120 6.44 21.92 11.42
N PHE A 121 5.29 21.28 11.08
CA PHE A 121 4.15 21.97 10.47
C PHE A 121 3.56 23.06 11.38
N HIS A 122 3.60 22.88 12.69
CA HIS A 122 3.15 23.87 13.67
C HIS A 122 3.94 25.17 13.67
N LYS A 123 5.18 25.17 13.15
CA LYS A 123 5.95 26.42 12.98
C LYS A 123 5.39 27.32 11.89
N ARG A 124 4.59 26.78 11.00
CA ARG A 124 4.08 27.51 9.83
C ARG A 124 2.57 27.66 9.81
N TYR A 125 1.84 26.70 10.36
CA TYR A 125 0.38 26.65 10.33
C TYR A 125 -0.16 26.67 11.75
N SER A 126 -1.15 27.53 12.01
CA SER A 126 -1.74 27.73 13.34
C SER A 126 -2.75 26.65 13.74
N ASN A 127 -3.29 25.92 12.75
CA ASN A 127 -4.30 24.90 12.99
C ASN A 127 -4.33 23.88 11.84
N PRO A 128 -4.92 22.68 12.06
CA PRO A 128 -4.97 21.61 11.07
C PRO A 128 -5.77 21.97 9.81
N ASP A 129 -6.77 22.85 9.90
CA ASP A 129 -7.59 23.25 8.74
C ASP A 129 -6.75 24.11 7.77
N SER A 130 -5.99 25.07 8.31
CA SER A 130 -5.05 25.87 7.50
C SER A 130 -3.99 24.99 6.85
N PHE A 131 -3.44 24.03 7.59
CA PHE A 131 -2.48 23.05 7.04
C PHE A 131 -3.10 22.25 5.91
N ASN A 132 -4.26 21.63 6.13
CA ASN A 132 -4.97 20.85 5.13
C ASN A 132 -5.34 21.67 3.88
N ALA A 133 -5.76 22.93 4.04
CA ALA A 133 -6.06 23.81 2.93
C ALA A 133 -4.82 24.04 2.04
N ASN A 134 -3.66 24.31 2.65
CA ASN A 134 -2.40 24.54 1.93
C ASN A 134 -1.87 23.27 1.25
N VAL A 135 -1.99 22.10 1.89
CA VAL A 135 -1.71 20.79 1.26
C VAL A 135 -2.55 20.62 0.00
N ASN A 136 -3.86 20.85 0.07
CA ASN A 136 -4.75 20.73 -1.08
C ASN A 136 -4.47 21.77 -2.17
N ILE A 137 -4.07 22.99 -1.83
CA ILE A 137 -3.63 23.98 -2.82
C ILE A 137 -2.38 23.45 -3.55
N GLY A 138 -1.43 22.88 -2.83
CA GLY A 138 -0.22 22.30 -3.42
C GLY A 138 -0.55 21.17 -4.40
N ILE A 139 -1.40 20.23 -4.00
CA ILE A 139 -1.84 19.11 -4.85
C ILE A 139 -2.50 19.63 -6.13
N ARG A 140 -3.43 20.60 -5.99
CA ARG A 140 -4.14 21.19 -7.16
C ARG A 140 -3.20 21.91 -8.12
N LYS A 141 -2.13 22.54 -7.64
CA LYS A 141 -1.11 23.16 -8.51
C LYS A 141 -0.37 22.11 -9.34
N ILE A 142 -0.08 20.95 -8.77
CA ILE A 142 0.49 19.82 -9.52
C ILE A 142 -0.51 19.31 -10.57
N CYS A 143 -1.78 19.12 -10.21
CA CYS A 143 -2.81 18.68 -11.15
C CYS A 143 -2.98 19.68 -12.32
N ALA A 144 -2.90 20.98 -12.02
CA ALA A 144 -2.96 22.01 -13.07
C ALA A 144 -1.76 21.92 -14.02
N ASP A 145 -0.55 21.68 -13.50
CA ASP A 145 0.66 21.47 -14.28
C ASP A 145 0.62 20.16 -15.10
N MET A 146 -0.13 19.16 -14.64
CA MET A 146 -0.46 17.95 -15.39
C MET A 146 -1.45 18.18 -16.54
N GLY A 147 -1.99 19.39 -16.69
CA GLY A 147 -3.00 19.71 -17.71
C GLY A 147 -4.39 19.14 -17.41
N MET A 148 -4.66 18.74 -16.17
CA MET A 148 -5.96 18.17 -15.78
C MET A 148 -7.06 19.25 -15.79
N LYS A 149 -8.32 18.86 -16.00
CA LYS A 149 -9.46 19.74 -15.80
C LYS A 149 -9.69 19.96 -14.30
N LYS A 150 -10.22 21.12 -13.92
CA LYS A 150 -10.44 21.47 -12.49
C LYS A 150 -11.36 20.50 -11.75
N GLU A 151 -12.34 19.91 -12.43
CA GLU A 151 -13.26 18.92 -11.90
C GLU A 151 -12.55 17.61 -11.52
N ASP A 152 -11.44 17.29 -12.17
CA ASP A 152 -10.69 16.05 -12.02
C ASP A 152 -9.49 16.21 -11.05
N TYR A 153 -9.28 17.41 -10.50
CA TYR A 153 -8.13 17.65 -9.62
C TYR A 153 -8.19 16.75 -8.39
N TYR A 154 -7.03 16.18 -8.08
CA TYR A 154 -6.84 15.44 -6.86
C TYR A 154 -6.92 16.34 -5.64
N CYS A 155 -7.27 15.73 -4.54
CA CYS A 155 -7.14 16.30 -3.22
C CYS A 155 -6.42 15.28 -2.31
N TYR A 156 -6.02 15.71 -1.15
CA TYR A 156 -5.43 14.86 -0.15
C TYR A 156 -6.23 13.55 0.06
N TYR A 157 -7.55 13.63 0.11
CA TYR A 157 -8.42 12.47 0.33
C TYR A 157 -8.40 11.45 -0.83
N THR A 158 -8.02 11.88 -2.04
CA THR A 158 -7.79 11.00 -3.19
C THR A 158 -6.78 9.90 -2.86
N PHE A 159 -5.67 10.24 -2.22
CA PHE A 159 -4.61 9.29 -1.89
C PHE A 159 -5.03 8.30 -0.78
N ARG A 160 -5.86 8.73 0.15
CA ARG A 160 -6.47 7.83 1.13
C ARG A 160 -7.44 6.83 0.49
N HIS A 161 -8.28 7.28 -0.45
CA HIS A 161 -9.15 6.38 -1.22
C HIS A 161 -8.35 5.43 -2.10
N THR A 162 -7.27 5.91 -2.69
CA THR A 162 -6.37 5.12 -3.52
C THR A 162 -5.73 4.00 -2.73
N TRP A 163 -5.22 4.28 -1.52
CA TRP A 163 -4.69 3.24 -0.65
C TRP A 163 -5.71 2.12 -0.42
N ALA A 164 -6.94 2.47 -0.02
CA ALA A 164 -7.99 1.49 0.24
C ALA A 164 -8.36 0.67 -0.99
N THR A 165 -8.47 1.34 -2.14
CA THR A 165 -8.86 0.69 -3.41
C THR A 165 -7.78 -0.27 -3.90
N ILE A 166 -6.51 0.13 -3.86
CA ILE A 166 -5.38 -0.71 -4.25
C ILE A 166 -5.21 -1.87 -3.26
N ALA A 167 -5.32 -1.62 -1.95
CA ALA A 167 -5.27 -2.67 -0.96
C ALA A 167 -6.29 -3.79 -1.25
N GLN A 168 -7.53 -3.41 -1.57
CA GLN A 168 -8.60 -4.36 -1.85
C GLN A 168 -8.47 -5.03 -3.22
N ASN A 169 -8.25 -4.25 -4.28
CA ASN A 169 -8.39 -4.72 -5.65
C ASN A 169 -7.10 -5.33 -6.22
N ASP A 170 -5.96 -4.86 -5.74
CA ASP A 170 -4.65 -5.18 -6.31
C ASP A 170 -3.71 -5.92 -5.34
N CYS A 171 -3.95 -5.79 -4.03
CA CYS A 171 -3.19 -6.48 -2.99
C CYS A 171 -3.97 -7.61 -2.30
N ASP A 172 -5.13 -8.01 -2.87
CA ASP A 172 -5.98 -9.11 -2.42
C ASP A 172 -6.46 -8.99 -0.95
N ALA A 173 -6.47 -7.79 -0.38
CA ALA A 173 -6.97 -7.55 0.97
C ALA A 173 -8.50 -7.61 1.00
N ASN A 174 -9.06 -8.26 2.02
CA ASN A 174 -10.49 -8.20 2.23
C ASN A 174 -10.92 -6.88 2.91
N LEU A 175 -12.21 -6.58 2.90
CA LEU A 175 -12.74 -5.32 3.45
C LEU A 175 -12.43 -5.13 4.95
N TYR A 176 -12.28 -6.22 5.70
CA TYR A 176 -11.91 -6.16 7.11
C TYR A 176 -10.47 -5.70 7.30
N GLU A 177 -9.54 -6.25 6.53
CA GLU A 177 -8.13 -5.86 6.54
C GLU A 177 -7.95 -4.40 6.10
N VAL A 178 -8.67 -3.98 5.05
CA VAL A 178 -8.69 -2.57 4.61
C VAL A 178 -9.23 -1.67 5.72
N ALA A 179 -10.36 -2.03 6.34
CA ALA A 179 -10.94 -1.27 7.44
C ALA A 179 -10.02 -1.21 8.65
N PHE A 180 -9.32 -2.30 8.97
CA PHE A 180 -8.33 -2.37 10.04
C PHE A 180 -7.14 -1.44 9.76
N GLY A 181 -6.53 -1.52 8.58
CA GLY A 181 -5.42 -0.65 8.18
C GLY A 181 -5.78 0.83 8.12
N MET A 182 -7.05 1.16 7.83
CA MET A 182 -7.56 2.54 7.85
C MET A 182 -8.07 2.98 9.22
N ASN A 183 -8.04 2.12 10.23
CA ASN A 183 -8.62 2.35 11.55
C ASN A 183 -10.12 2.71 11.50
N HIS A 184 -10.87 2.02 10.63
CA HIS A 184 -12.33 2.13 10.61
C HIS A 184 -12.97 1.17 11.62
N SER A 185 -14.14 1.55 12.16
CA SER A 185 -14.96 0.65 12.99
C SER A 185 -15.54 -0.47 12.10
N HIS A 186 -15.43 -1.73 12.53
CA HIS A 186 -15.88 -2.89 11.77
C HIS A 186 -16.69 -3.88 12.61
N GLY A 187 -17.45 -3.40 13.56
CA GLY A 187 -18.47 -4.17 14.27
C GLY A 187 -17.99 -5.19 15.31
N LEU A 188 -16.68 -5.47 15.42
CA LEU A 188 -16.12 -6.47 16.36
C LEU A 188 -15.65 -5.87 17.69
N ASN A 189 -16.31 -4.83 18.17
CA ASN A 189 -15.90 -4.07 19.36
C ASN A 189 -15.86 -4.91 20.66
N ILE A 190 -16.69 -5.95 20.77
CA ILE A 190 -16.74 -6.81 21.95
C ILE A 190 -15.53 -7.74 21.97
N THR A 191 -15.24 -8.39 20.86
CA THR A 191 -14.12 -9.35 20.74
C THR A 191 -12.75 -8.67 20.90
N ARG A 192 -12.61 -7.43 20.47
CA ARG A 192 -11.37 -6.63 20.63
C ARG A 192 -10.98 -6.39 22.09
N GLY A 193 -11.93 -6.37 23.02
CA GLY A 193 -11.63 -6.22 24.44
C GLY A 193 -10.93 -7.42 25.08
N TYR A 194 -10.91 -8.58 24.40
CA TYR A 194 -10.31 -9.82 24.90
C TYR A 194 -8.98 -10.16 24.26
N VAL A 195 -8.58 -9.50 23.17
CA VAL A 195 -7.39 -9.83 22.39
C VAL A 195 -6.45 -8.63 22.38
N LYS A 196 -5.17 -8.87 22.66
CA LYS A 196 -4.13 -7.86 22.42
C LYS A 196 -4.07 -7.62 20.91
N ILE A 197 -4.25 -6.37 20.50
CA ILE A 197 -4.24 -6.00 19.08
C ILE A 197 -2.80 -6.11 18.57
N ASP A 198 -2.63 -6.87 17.50
CA ASP A 198 -1.40 -6.93 16.69
C ASP A 198 -1.62 -6.10 15.41
N PHE A 199 -0.82 -5.07 15.20
CA PHE A 199 -0.89 -4.21 14.02
C PHE A 199 0.00 -4.67 12.87
N THR A 200 0.80 -5.73 13.05
CA THR A 200 1.67 -6.29 12.01
C THR A 200 0.91 -6.55 10.69
N PRO A 201 -0.31 -7.12 10.67
CA PRO A 201 -1.05 -7.30 9.41
C PRO A 201 -1.36 -5.99 8.68
N ALA A 202 -1.60 -4.89 9.42
CA ALA A 202 -1.80 -3.57 8.80
C ALA A 202 -0.50 -3.02 8.20
N TRP A 203 0.64 -3.25 8.85
CA TRP A 203 1.94 -2.84 8.33
C TRP A 203 2.31 -3.60 7.07
N GLU A 204 2.11 -4.92 7.07
CA GLU A 204 2.38 -5.77 5.89
C GLU A 204 1.48 -5.41 4.71
N LEU A 205 0.20 -5.16 4.97
CA LEU A 205 -0.70 -4.68 3.91
C LEU A 205 -0.25 -3.32 3.37
N ASN A 206 0.16 -2.40 4.24
CA ASN A 206 0.68 -1.10 3.83
C ASN A 206 1.95 -1.24 2.97
N ALA A 207 2.88 -2.10 3.36
CA ALA A 207 4.08 -2.40 2.58
C ALA A 207 3.74 -2.98 1.20
N LYS A 208 2.76 -3.88 1.09
CA LYS A 208 2.27 -4.43 -0.20
C LYS A 208 1.69 -3.33 -1.09
N VAL A 209 0.91 -2.40 -0.53
CA VAL A 209 0.35 -1.27 -1.29
C VAL A 209 1.46 -0.37 -1.82
N ILE A 210 2.45 -0.04 -1.00
CA ILE A 210 3.62 0.76 -1.41
C ILE A 210 4.39 0.04 -2.52
N ASP A 211 4.67 -1.25 -2.35
CA ASP A 211 5.36 -2.07 -3.34
C ASP A 211 4.60 -2.08 -4.68
N PHE A 212 3.31 -2.33 -4.63
CA PHE A 212 2.46 -2.33 -5.83
C PHE A 212 2.48 -0.99 -6.56
N ILE A 213 2.40 0.13 -5.84
CA ILE A 213 2.36 1.45 -6.46
C ILE A 213 3.73 1.84 -7.04
N PHE A 214 4.82 1.68 -6.28
CA PHE A 214 6.09 2.32 -6.61
C PHE A 214 7.15 1.38 -7.20
N PHE A 215 7.08 0.08 -6.90
CA PHE A 215 8.13 -0.89 -7.26
C PHE A 215 7.66 -1.98 -8.20
N SER A 216 6.36 -2.31 -8.22
CA SER A 216 5.86 -3.30 -9.18
C SER A 216 5.93 -2.74 -10.60
N SER A 217 6.86 -3.24 -11.38
CA SER A 217 6.94 -2.95 -12.82
C SER A 217 5.68 -3.49 -13.48
N LYS A 218 4.81 -2.57 -13.95
CA LYS A 218 3.63 -2.76 -14.79
C LYS A 218 3.10 -4.20 -14.92
N LYS A 219 2.25 -4.61 -13.97
CA LYS A 219 1.13 -5.51 -14.27
C LYS A 219 -0.10 -4.93 -13.57
N SER A 220 -0.64 -3.83 -14.11
CA SER A 220 -1.96 -3.39 -13.72
C SER A 220 -2.95 -4.46 -14.16
N LYS A 221 -3.69 -5.01 -13.21
CA LYS A 221 -4.98 -5.66 -13.52
C LYS A 221 -5.94 -4.56 -13.96
N GLN A 222 -5.82 -4.11 -15.21
CA GLN A 222 -6.90 -3.40 -15.85
C GLN A 222 -8.10 -4.34 -15.89
N GLY A 223 -9.24 -3.89 -15.37
CA GLY A 223 -10.47 -4.61 -15.49
C GLY A 223 -10.70 -5.03 -16.94
N LYS A 224 -10.85 -6.34 -17.18
CA LYS A 224 -11.23 -6.99 -18.44
C LYS A 224 -10.77 -6.29 -19.72
N ALA A 225 -9.49 -5.97 -19.85
CA ALA A 225 -8.80 -5.74 -21.09
C ALA A 225 -7.80 -6.90 -21.27
N ARG A 226 -7.88 -7.55 -22.40
CA ARG A 226 -7.19 -8.77 -22.80
C ARG A 226 -5.73 -8.81 -22.36
N ASP A 227 -5.42 -9.81 -21.56
CA ASP A 227 -4.10 -10.17 -21.06
C ASP A 227 -3.09 -10.22 -22.20
N PHE A 228 -2.07 -9.36 -22.17
CA PHE A 228 -0.80 -9.68 -22.78
C PHE A 228 0.02 -10.48 -21.74
N GLU A 229 -0.46 -11.69 -21.44
CA GLU A 229 0.35 -12.69 -20.77
C GLU A 229 1.58 -12.96 -21.65
N THR A 230 2.77 -12.99 -21.03
CA THR A 230 3.94 -13.46 -21.76
C THR A 230 3.66 -14.89 -22.23
N PRO A 231 4.30 -15.38 -23.32
CA PRO A 231 4.13 -16.76 -23.74
C PRO A 231 4.40 -17.77 -22.61
N ALA A 232 5.33 -17.45 -21.69
CA ALA A 232 5.64 -18.29 -20.52
C ALA A 232 4.48 -18.29 -19.50
N ASP A 233 3.87 -17.14 -19.20
CA ASP A 233 2.73 -17.04 -18.25
C ASP A 233 1.50 -17.78 -18.81
N LYS A 234 1.26 -17.73 -20.12
CA LYS A 234 0.20 -18.50 -20.79
C LYS A 234 0.44 -20.01 -20.75
N MET A 235 1.70 -20.41 -20.75
CA MET A 235 2.09 -21.83 -20.78
C MET A 235 2.00 -22.51 -19.40
N PHE A 236 2.07 -21.74 -18.29
CA PHE A 236 2.14 -22.30 -16.94
C PHE A 236 1.14 -21.70 -15.96
N ARG A 237 -0.13 -21.64 -16.37
CA ARG A 237 -1.22 -21.21 -15.47
C ARG A 237 -1.56 -22.33 -14.49
N ILE A 238 -1.23 -22.17 -13.21
CA ILE A 238 -1.59 -23.16 -12.18
C ILE A 238 -3.08 -23.08 -11.86
N THR A 239 -3.74 -24.22 -11.88
CA THR A 239 -5.12 -24.41 -11.39
C THR A 239 -5.09 -25.34 -10.18
N LYS A 240 -6.08 -25.24 -9.29
CA LYS A 240 -6.16 -26.04 -8.04
C LYS A 240 -6.14 -27.57 -8.23
N LYS A 241 -6.30 -28.07 -9.45
CA LYS A 241 -6.29 -29.52 -9.78
C LYS A 241 -5.01 -29.93 -10.53
N MET A 242 -4.11 -29.00 -10.79
CA MET A 242 -2.90 -29.28 -11.57
C MET A 242 -1.83 -29.90 -10.68
N MET A 243 -1.28 -31.03 -11.11
CA MET A 243 -0.11 -31.62 -10.49
C MET A 243 1.15 -30.94 -11.03
N ILE A 244 1.92 -30.35 -10.13
CA ILE A 244 3.16 -29.65 -10.45
C ILE A 244 4.33 -30.47 -9.97
N TYR A 245 5.28 -30.68 -10.84
CA TYR A 245 6.61 -31.19 -10.52
C TYR A 245 7.62 -30.05 -10.59
N GLY A 246 8.34 -29.82 -9.51
CA GLY A 246 9.29 -28.74 -9.42
C GLY A 246 10.67 -29.22 -8.94
N ARG A 247 11.73 -28.68 -9.53
CA ARG A 247 13.12 -28.90 -9.10
C ARG A 247 13.84 -27.59 -8.93
N ALA A 248 14.67 -27.53 -7.89
CA ALA A 248 15.63 -26.46 -7.68
C ALA A 248 17.04 -26.97 -8.04
N TYR A 249 17.77 -26.15 -8.81
CA TYR A 249 19.13 -26.46 -9.26
C TYR A 249 20.11 -25.40 -8.77
N PHE A 250 21.27 -25.86 -8.29
CA PHE A 250 22.41 -25.01 -7.97
C PHE A 250 23.68 -25.59 -8.61
N LYS A 251 24.35 -24.81 -9.43
CA LYS A 251 25.53 -25.21 -10.21
C LYS A 251 25.34 -26.49 -11.06
N GLY A 252 24.09 -26.74 -11.48
CA GLY A 252 23.74 -27.91 -12.29
C GLY A 252 23.20 -29.11 -11.49
N ASP A 253 23.40 -29.14 -10.19
CA ASP A 253 22.93 -30.22 -9.33
C ASP A 253 21.51 -29.95 -8.82
N VAL A 254 20.69 -30.98 -8.71
CA VAL A 254 19.36 -30.92 -8.09
C VAL A 254 19.53 -30.81 -6.59
N ILE A 255 19.02 -29.73 -6.00
CA ILE A 255 19.11 -29.41 -4.58
C ILE A 255 17.77 -29.38 -3.85
N GLY A 256 16.67 -29.56 -4.57
CA GLY A 256 15.31 -29.67 -4.03
C GLY A 256 14.36 -30.19 -5.09
N GLU A 257 13.37 -30.96 -4.66
CA GLU A 257 12.38 -31.57 -5.54
C GLU A 257 11.03 -31.65 -4.86
N ILE A 258 9.96 -31.35 -5.61
CA ILE A 258 8.58 -31.40 -5.10
C ILE A 258 7.65 -31.93 -6.22
N THR A 259 6.68 -32.74 -5.80
CA THR A 259 5.57 -33.14 -6.65
C THR A 259 4.29 -33.04 -5.82
N ASP A 260 3.41 -32.12 -6.16
CA ASP A 260 2.20 -31.91 -5.37
C ASP A 260 1.09 -31.25 -6.21
N ILE A 261 -0.11 -31.23 -5.63
CA ILE A 261 -1.31 -30.56 -6.15
C ILE A 261 -1.77 -29.49 -5.16
N GLY A 262 -2.66 -28.59 -5.61
CA GLY A 262 -3.29 -27.62 -4.72
C GLY A 262 -2.57 -26.29 -4.60
N PHE A 263 -1.51 -26.06 -5.37
CA PHE A 263 -0.88 -24.74 -5.49
C PHE A 263 -1.84 -23.76 -6.17
N SER A 264 -1.81 -22.51 -5.73
CA SER A 264 -2.60 -21.42 -6.31
C SER A 264 -1.83 -20.60 -7.33
N ASN A 265 -0.50 -20.55 -7.20
CA ASN A 265 0.40 -19.82 -8.10
C ASN A 265 1.82 -20.42 -8.08
N VAL A 266 2.67 -19.91 -8.99
CA VAL A 266 4.06 -20.35 -9.12
C VAL A 266 4.89 -20.03 -7.86
N ASP A 267 4.64 -18.89 -7.22
CA ASP A 267 5.42 -18.48 -6.06
C ASP A 267 5.28 -19.47 -4.90
N GLN A 268 4.10 -20.02 -4.66
CA GLN A 268 3.90 -21.05 -3.64
C GLN A 268 4.71 -22.32 -3.91
N VAL A 269 4.88 -22.71 -5.18
CA VAL A 269 5.73 -23.85 -5.54
C VAL A 269 7.20 -23.54 -5.27
N ILE A 270 7.63 -22.35 -5.67
CA ILE A 270 9.01 -21.89 -5.45
C ILE A 270 9.30 -21.76 -3.96
N ASP A 271 8.43 -21.18 -3.16
CA ASP A 271 8.60 -21.02 -1.72
C ASP A 271 8.75 -22.38 -1.02
N ARG A 272 7.98 -23.38 -1.46
CA ARG A 272 8.10 -24.74 -0.91
C ARG A 272 9.41 -25.44 -1.31
N LEU A 273 9.90 -25.19 -2.51
CA LEU A 273 11.24 -25.63 -2.95
C LEU A 273 12.34 -24.91 -2.16
N VAL A 274 12.20 -23.61 -1.95
CA VAL A 274 13.10 -22.80 -1.15
C VAL A 274 13.24 -23.35 0.27
N GLY A 275 12.12 -23.79 0.87
CA GLY A 275 12.14 -24.44 2.20
C GLY A 275 12.94 -25.76 2.27
N GLN A 276 13.25 -26.37 1.13
CA GLN A 276 14.06 -27.60 1.03
C GLN A 276 15.53 -27.33 0.71
N LEU A 277 15.89 -26.07 0.37
CA LEU A 277 17.26 -25.76 -0.03
C LEU A 277 18.28 -25.95 1.10
N PRO A 278 19.46 -26.48 0.79
CA PRO A 278 20.56 -26.57 1.72
C PRO A 278 20.91 -25.20 2.33
N LYS A 279 21.19 -25.16 3.62
CA LYS A 279 21.53 -23.92 4.36
C LYS A 279 22.87 -23.32 3.95
N ASP A 280 23.77 -24.15 3.42
CA ASP A 280 25.15 -23.84 3.05
C ASP A 280 25.28 -23.12 1.70
N ILE A 281 24.18 -22.95 0.94
CA ILE A 281 24.22 -22.16 -0.30
C ILE A 281 24.53 -20.69 0.05
N PRO A 282 25.61 -20.10 -0.51
CA PRO A 282 25.97 -18.71 -0.21
C PRO A 282 24.91 -17.70 -0.63
N THR A 283 24.78 -16.63 0.15
CA THR A 283 23.91 -15.48 -0.20
C THR A 283 24.41 -14.83 -1.50
N GLY A 284 23.49 -14.46 -2.39
CA GLY A 284 23.82 -13.86 -3.71
C GLY A 284 24.00 -14.86 -4.83
N CYS A 285 24.06 -16.16 -4.55
CA CYS A 285 24.11 -17.17 -5.60
C CYS A 285 22.76 -17.33 -6.31
N MET A 286 22.81 -17.60 -7.60
CA MET A 286 21.62 -17.88 -8.42
C MET A 286 21.19 -19.34 -8.23
N VAL A 287 19.90 -19.53 -7.98
CA VAL A 287 19.23 -20.83 -7.94
C VAL A 287 18.21 -20.86 -9.07
N GLN A 288 18.24 -21.90 -9.87
CA GLN A 288 17.30 -22.11 -10.97
C GLN A 288 16.20 -23.06 -10.53
N PHE A 289 14.94 -22.64 -10.73
CA PHE A 289 13.74 -23.44 -10.44
C PHE A 289 13.11 -23.86 -11.76
N ARG A 290 12.95 -25.15 -11.98
CA ARG A 290 12.23 -25.71 -13.13
C ARG A 290 10.93 -26.32 -12.64
N LEU A 291 9.81 -25.83 -13.18
CA LEU A 291 8.48 -26.27 -12.84
C LEU A 291 7.80 -26.88 -14.06
N MET A 292 7.28 -28.07 -13.91
CA MET A 292 6.60 -28.81 -14.98
C MET A 292 5.16 -29.15 -14.56
N ASN A 293 4.23 -28.87 -15.44
CA ASN A 293 2.88 -29.40 -15.32
C ASN A 293 2.91 -30.88 -15.74
N CYS A 294 2.57 -31.78 -14.83
CA CYS A 294 2.65 -33.22 -15.06
C CYS A 294 1.70 -33.71 -16.16
N ASP A 295 0.56 -33.05 -16.35
CA ASP A 295 -0.44 -33.44 -17.35
C ASP A 295 -0.05 -32.96 -18.75
N SER A 296 0.27 -31.70 -18.90
CA SER A 296 0.60 -31.10 -20.20
C SER A 296 2.05 -31.25 -20.61
N LYS A 297 2.93 -31.68 -19.69
CA LYS A 297 4.39 -31.74 -19.86
C LYS A 297 5.05 -30.42 -20.22
N LYS A 298 4.34 -29.31 -20.00
CA LYS A 298 4.91 -27.97 -20.19
C LYS A 298 5.81 -27.61 -19.03
N GLU A 299 6.97 -27.06 -19.35
CA GLU A 299 7.98 -26.65 -18.38
C GLU A 299 8.22 -25.14 -18.45
N VAL A 300 8.51 -24.54 -17.31
CA VAL A 300 8.97 -23.15 -17.19
C VAL A 300 10.14 -23.08 -16.22
N VAL A 301 11.07 -22.17 -16.52
CA VAL A 301 12.30 -22.00 -15.74
C VAL A 301 12.31 -20.59 -15.14
N TYR A 302 12.56 -20.53 -13.83
CA TYR A 302 12.74 -19.30 -13.07
C TYR A 302 14.15 -19.27 -12.47
N GLU A 303 14.73 -18.08 -12.34
CA GLU A 303 16.00 -17.88 -11.66
C GLU A 303 15.82 -16.84 -10.56
N ARG A 304 16.27 -17.18 -9.36
CA ARG A 304 16.26 -16.24 -8.22
C ARG A 304 17.61 -16.28 -7.50
N SER A 305 18.09 -15.11 -7.09
CA SER A 305 19.27 -15.02 -6.22
C SER A 305 18.88 -15.31 -4.78
N LYS A 306 19.71 -16.10 -4.07
CA LYS A 306 19.58 -16.28 -2.62
C LYS A 306 19.92 -14.97 -1.92
N GLY A 307 18.88 -14.16 -1.58
CA GLY A 307 19.02 -12.95 -0.76
C GLY A 307 18.91 -13.24 0.73
N LYS A 308 19.01 -12.20 1.59
CA LYS A 308 18.74 -12.30 3.03
C LYS A 308 17.31 -12.76 3.38
N GLY A 309 16.42 -12.88 2.38
CA GLY A 309 15.02 -13.30 2.50
C GLY A 309 14.70 -14.71 2.00
N PHE A 310 15.70 -15.57 1.79
CA PHE A 310 15.52 -17.01 1.62
C PHE A 310 15.46 -17.71 3.01
N MET A 311 14.81 -17.10 3.98
CA MET A 311 14.45 -17.75 5.25
C MET A 311 12.95 -17.68 5.42
#